data_9860a04313d74951d1ac99b877134e85
#
_entry.id   9860a04313d74951d1ac99b877134e85
#
_cell.length_a   1.000
_cell.length_b   1.000
_cell.length_c   1.000
_cell.angle_alpha   90.00
_cell.angle_beta   90.00
_cell.angle_gamma   90.00
#
_symmetry.space_group_name_H-M   'P 1'
#
loop_
_entity.id
_entity.type
_entity.pdbx_description
1 polymer ?
#
loop_
_entity_poly.entity_id
_entity_poly.type
_entity_poly.pdbx_seq_one_letter_code
_entity_poly.pdbx_strand_id
1 'polypeptide(L)'
;MNNPWEEIKLDDYENHMKLDSVRQLQGMNSIMKDQFEAYPVSTVMVLGVAGGNGLEHVRRDKYRIIYGVDINEKYLRAVTERYQKLLDVLECLRIDLLKDPDKLPHAELVIANLLIEYIGYEAFQDAIRTIQPRYVSCVIQINTDDAEWVSDSPYIHVFDRLDEVHHQMDEQRLKASMEEIGYALLLKTSEALPNGKALLRMDYEITI
;
A
#
# COMPACT_ATOMS: atom_id res chain seq x y z
N MET A 1 14.83 -16.17 8.68
CA MET A 1 15.33 -14.78 8.53
C MET A 1 14.16 -13.84 8.80
N ASN A 2 14.44 -12.68 9.39
CA ASN A 2 13.40 -11.65 9.55
C ASN A 2 13.14 -11.01 8.19
N ASN A 3 11.91 -10.57 7.95
CA ASN A 3 11.54 -9.83 6.76
C ASN A 3 12.34 -8.51 6.71
N PRO A 4 12.98 -8.14 5.58
CA PRO A 4 13.78 -6.91 5.48
C PRO A 4 13.02 -5.65 5.91
N TRP A 5 11.71 -5.57 5.68
CA TRP A 5 10.87 -4.45 6.11
C TRP A 5 10.83 -4.23 7.62
N GLU A 6 11.08 -5.27 8.45
CA GLU A 6 11.15 -5.12 9.91
C GLU A 6 12.43 -4.43 10.39
N GLU A 7 13.45 -4.33 9.52
CA GLU A 7 14.77 -3.76 9.84
C GLU A 7 14.93 -2.30 9.41
N ILE A 8 14.17 -1.86 8.39
CA ILE A 8 14.22 -0.49 7.87
C ILE A 8 13.62 0.48 8.89
N LYS A 9 14.35 1.55 9.20
CA LYS A 9 13.84 2.62 10.07
C LYS A 9 12.85 3.47 9.31
N LEU A 10 11.75 3.86 9.97
CA LEU A 10 10.70 4.68 9.36
C LEU A 10 11.25 6.01 8.85
N ASP A 11 12.12 6.67 9.62
CA ASP A 11 12.71 7.95 9.23
C ASP A 11 13.56 7.84 7.95
N ASP A 12 14.35 6.76 7.80
CA ASP A 12 15.17 6.54 6.60
C ASP A 12 14.27 6.30 5.38
N TYR A 13 13.21 5.48 5.53
CA TYR A 13 12.20 5.25 4.51
C TYR A 13 11.50 6.54 4.09
N GLU A 14 10.94 7.29 5.03
CA GLU A 14 10.22 8.54 4.75
C GLU A 14 11.15 9.61 4.18
N ASN A 15 12.39 9.70 4.66
CA ASN A 15 13.38 10.64 4.15
C ASN A 15 13.75 10.35 2.70
N HIS A 16 13.89 9.07 2.32
CA HIS A 16 14.07 8.67 0.92
C HIS A 16 12.86 9.05 0.07
N MET A 17 11.68 8.61 0.48
CA MET A 17 10.44 8.76 -0.30
C MET A 17 10.04 10.22 -0.55
N LYS A 18 10.43 11.15 0.35
CA LYS A 18 10.08 12.58 0.25
C LYS A 18 11.06 13.42 -0.55
N LEU A 19 12.25 12.89 -0.94
CA LEU A 19 13.25 13.65 -1.71
C LEU A 19 12.63 14.22 -2.99
N ASP A 20 13.04 15.43 -3.38
CA ASP A 20 12.56 16.08 -4.61
C ASP A 20 12.84 15.27 -5.87
N SER A 21 13.90 14.45 -5.86
CA SER A 21 14.26 13.52 -6.93
C SER A 21 13.41 12.26 -6.95
N VAL A 22 12.70 11.92 -5.86
CA VAL A 22 11.86 10.72 -5.70
C VAL A 22 10.37 11.06 -5.74
N ARG A 23 9.93 11.97 -4.86
CA ARG A 23 8.56 12.49 -4.71
C ARG A 23 7.45 11.45 -4.55
N GLN A 24 7.78 10.23 -4.20
CA GLN A 24 6.77 9.17 -3.99
C GLN A 24 5.86 9.48 -2.80
N LEU A 25 6.40 10.05 -1.70
CA LEU A 25 5.59 10.33 -0.52
C LEU A 25 4.49 11.37 -0.83
N GLN A 26 4.81 12.39 -1.61
CA GLN A 26 3.86 13.45 -2.00
C GLN A 26 2.81 12.92 -2.98
N GLY A 27 3.22 12.18 -4.01
CA GLY A 27 2.31 11.56 -4.98
C GLY A 27 1.37 10.57 -4.29
N MET A 28 1.91 9.69 -3.45
CA MET A 28 1.09 8.75 -2.68
C MET A 28 0.11 9.42 -1.74
N ASN A 29 0.46 10.56 -1.13
CA ASN A 29 -0.43 11.33 -0.28
C ASN A 29 -1.66 11.83 -1.04
N SER A 30 -1.44 12.38 -2.25
CA SER A 30 -2.52 12.81 -3.14
C SER A 30 -3.41 11.65 -3.57
N ILE A 31 -2.81 10.53 -3.97
CA ILE A 31 -3.55 9.32 -4.38
C ILE A 31 -4.37 8.77 -3.20
N MET A 32 -3.81 8.71 -1.98
CA MET A 32 -4.53 8.24 -0.78
C MET A 32 -5.77 9.08 -0.47
N LYS A 33 -5.68 10.41 -0.65
CA LYS A 33 -6.85 11.29 -0.52
C LYS A 33 -7.96 10.84 -1.46
N ASP A 34 -7.64 10.66 -2.75
CA ASP A 34 -8.62 10.26 -3.76
C ASP A 34 -9.17 8.84 -3.49
N GLN A 35 -8.33 7.92 -3.02
CA GLN A 35 -8.76 6.56 -2.64
C GLN A 35 -9.78 6.58 -1.50
N PHE A 36 -9.55 7.40 -0.46
CA PHE A 36 -10.50 7.55 0.65
C PHE A 36 -11.83 8.21 0.20
N GLU A 37 -11.83 9.02 -0.85
CA GLU A 37 -13.04 9.68 -1.34
C GLU A 37 -13.82 8.86 -2.38
N ALA A 38 -13.17 7.91 -3.07
CA ALA A 38 -13.66 7.29 -4.29
C ALA A 38 -14.95 6.46 -4.13
N TYR A 39 -15.11 5.76 -3.01
CA TYR A 39 -16.17 4.75 -2.87
C TYR A 39 -17.08 4.99 -1.66
N PRO A 40 -18.38 4.61 -1.77
CA PRO A 40 -19.35 4.77 -0.67
C PRO A 40 -19.23 3.62 0.34
N VAL A 41 -18.11 3.55 1.04
CA VAL A 41 -17.80 2.50 2.03
C VAL A 41 -17.61 3.10 3.42
N SER A 42 -17.81 2.27 4.43
CA SER A 42 -17.65 2.63 5.84
C SER A 42 -16.50 1.90 6.54
N THR A 43 -15.95 0.86 5.89
CA THR A 43 -14.83 0.09 6.42
C THR A 43 -13.72 0.01 5.39
N VAL A 44 -12.50 0.36 5.81
CA VAL A 44 -11.32 0.38 4.94
C VAL A 44 -10.18 -0.39 5.59
N MET A 45 -9.40 -1.07 4.77
CA MET A 45 -8.14 -1.68 5.19
C MET A 45 -7.01 -1.13 4.34
N VAL A 46 -5.99 -0.58 4.99
CA VAL A 46 -4.74 -0.13 4.35
C VAL A 46 -3.68 -1.19 4.63
N LEU A 47 -3.33 -1.96 3.61
CA LEU A 47 -2.26 -2.95 3.67
C LEU A 47 -0.91 -2.27 3.40
N GLY A 48 0.08 -2.53 4.25
CA GLY A 48 1.37 -1.85 4.21
C GLY A 48 1.25 -0.37 4.61
N VAL A 49 0.64 -0.10 5.77
CA VAL A 49 0.35 1.29 6.20
C VAL A 49 1.59 2.14 6.46
N ALA A 50 2.75 1.51 6.66
CA ALA A 50 4.04 2.15 6.96
C ALA A 50 3.92 3.24 8.05
N GLY A 51 4.30 4.48 7.77
CA GLY A 51 4.16 5.63 8.68
C GLY A 51 2.80 6.32 8.66
N GLY A 52 1.83 5.78 7.89
CA GLY A 52 0.47 6.32 7.82
C GLY A 52 0.30 7.52 6.88
N ASN A 53 1.21 7.69 5.90
CA ASN A 53 1.07 8.76 4.91
C ASN A 53 -0.31 8.71 4.25
N GLY A 54 -1.05 9.83 4.28
CA GLY A 54 -2.41 9.96 3.74
C GLY A 54 -3.53 9.68 4.74
N LEU A 55 -3.25 9.13 5.94
CA LEU A 55 -4.29 8.94 6.98
C LEU A 55 -4.86 10.26 7.51
N GLU A 56 -4.19 11.39 7.31
CA GLU A 56 -4.74 12.73 7.60
C GLU A 56 -5.99 13.07 6.79
N HIS A 57 -6.24 12.39 5.67
CA HIS A 57 -7.43 12.55 4.83
C HIS A 57 -8.65 11.76 5.32
N VAL A 58 -8.48 10.95 6.36
CA VAL A 58 -9.56 10.15 6.94
C VAL A 58 -10.64 11.04 7.53
N ARG A 59 -11.86 10.83 7.07
CA ARG A 59 -13.05 11.50 7.60
C ARG A 59 -13.74 10.61 8.64
N ARG A 60 -13.69 11.00 9.91
CA ARG A 60 -14.31 10.26 11.04
C ARG A 60 -15.83 10.15 10.93
N ASP A 61 -16.47 11.07 10.22
CA ASP A 61 -17.91 11.06 9.96
C ASP A 61 -18.32 10.09 8.84
N LYS A 62 -17.36 9.68 7.99
CA LYS A 62 -17.58 8.72 6.90
C LYS A 62 -17.28 7.29 7.33
N TYR A 63 -16.22 7.07 8.10
CA TYR A 63 -15.69 5.74 8.36
C TYR A 63 -16.05 5.24 9.77
N ARG A 64 -16.55 4.00 9.81
CA ARG A 64 -16.80 3.27 11.05
C ARG A 64 -15.50 2.67 11.61
N ILE A 65 -14.67 2.15 10.72
CA ILE A 65 -13.36 1.59 11.08
C ILE A 65 -12.40 1.61 9.90
N ILE A 66 -11.14 1.85 10.19
CA ILE A 66 -10.00 1.76 9.28
C ILE A 66 -8.97 0.85 9.93
N TYR A 67 -8.58 -0.20 9.23
CA TYR A 67 -7.49 -1.08 9.66
C TYR A 67 -6.20 -0.63 8.98
N GLY A 68 -5.18 -0.29 9.76
CA GLY A 68 -3.80 -0.09 9.30
C GLY A 68 -2.99 -1.36 9.53
N VAL A 69 -2.67 -2.10 8.48
CA VAL A 69 -1.97 -3.38 8.57
C VAL A 69 -0.52 -3.21 8.15
N ASP A 70 0.40 -3.72 8.97
CA ASP A 70 1.84 -3.75 8.65
C ASP A 70 2.52 -4.92 9.38
N ILE A 71 3.65 -5.38 8.83
CA ILE A 71 4.52 -6.37 9.50
C ILE A 71 5.39 -5.71 10.57
N ASN A 72 5.76 -4.43 10.37
CA ASN A 72 6.68 -3.70 11.23
C ASN A 72 5.95 -3.04 12.42
N GLU A 73 6.13 -3.63 13.59
CA GLU A 73 5.50 -3.13 14.83
C GLU A 73 5.90 -1.68 15.17
N LYS A 74 7.14 -1.26 14.82
CA LYS A 74 7.60 0.11 15.11
C LYS A 74 6.86 1.12 14.22
N TYR A 75 6.53 0.75 12.99
CA TYR A 75 5.72 1.56 12.08
C TYR A 75 4.31 1.74 12.64
N LEU A 76 3.67 0.66 13.07
CA LEU A 76 2.34 0.73 13.68
C LEU A 76 2.28 1.58 14.93
N ARG A 77 3.33 1.52 15.78
CA ARG A 77 3.44 2.43 16.95
C ARG A 77 3.53 3.89 16.51
N ALA A 78 4.36 4.19 15.51
CA ALA A 78 4.46 5.55 14.96
C ALA A 78 3.13 6.05 14.38
N VAL A 79 2.38 5.20 13.68
CA VAL A 79 1.02 5.51 13.20
C VAL A 79 0.10 5.84 14.37
N THR A 80 0.06 5.00 15.40
CA THR A 80 -0.77 5.21 16.60
C THR A 80 -0.43 6.54 17.30
N GLU A 81 0.86 6.87 17.41
CA GLU A 81 1.32 8.11 18.01
C GLU A 81 1.00 9.35 17.14
N ARG A 82 1.15 9.26 15.82
CA ARG A 82 0.86 10.36 14.89
C ARG A 82 -0.63 10.67 14.78
N TYR A 83 -1.44 9.63 14.78
CA TYR A 83 -2.88 9.72 14.49
C TYR A 83 -3.78 9.49 15.71
N GLN A 84 -3.35 9.94 16.88
CA GLN A 84 -4.12 9.82 18.14
C GLN A 84 -5.57 10.29 18.03
N LYS A 85 -5.85 11.28 17.17
CA LYS A 85 -7.19 11.81 16.94
C LYS A 85 -8.10 10.86 16.14
N LEU A 86 -7.54 9.81 15.54
CA LEU A 86 -8.27 8.81 14.76
C LEU A 86 -8.47 7.49 15.51
N LEU A 87 -8.00 7.35 16.75
CA LEU A 87 -8.02 6.07 17.49
C LEU A 87 -9.43 5.55 17.81
N ASP A 88 -10.46 6.35 17.61
CA ASP A 88 -11.85 5.93 17.68
C ASP A 88 -12.34 5.20 16.40
N VAL A 89 -11.64 5.36 15.28
CA VAL A 89 -11.92 4.74 13.98
C VAL A 89 -10.73 4.02 13.35
N LEU A 90 -9.52 4.17 13.89
CA LEU A 90 -8.28 3.56 13.38
C LEU A 90 -7.79 2.45 14.31
N GLU A 91 -7.66 1.25 13.77
CA GLU A 91 -7.09 0.08 14.44
C GLU A 91 -5.83 -0.39 13.69
N CYS A 92 -4.70 -0.48 14.39
CA CYS A 92 -3.43 -0.95 13.84
C CYS A 92 -3.26 -2.44 14.11
N LEU A 93 -3.03 -3.25 13.05
CA LEU A 93 -2.90 -4.70 13.13
C LEU A 93 -1.52 -5.12 12.65
N ARG A 94 -0.75 -5.82 13.50
CA ARG A 94 0.49 -6.44 13.08
C ARG A 94 0.20 -7.82 12.47
N ILE A 95 0.27 -7.92 11.15
CA ILE A 95 0.02 -9.15 10.40
C ILE A 95 1.09 -9.31 9.33
N ASP A 96 1.70 -10.49 9.27
CA ASP A 96 2.55 -10.93 8.15
C ASP A 96 1.65 -11.53 7.07
N LEU A 97 1.45 -10.80 5.98
CA LEU A 97 0.54 -11.20 4.89
C LEU A 97 0.97 -12.48 4.18
N LEU A 98 2.25 -12.88 4.30
CA LEU A 98 2.76 -14.13 3.72
C LEU A 98 2.50 -15.35 4.61
N LYS A 99 2.29 -15.14 5.92
CA LYS A 99 2.17 -16.24 6.89
C LYS A 99 0.79 -16.35 7.52
N ASP A 100 0.16 -15.21 7.76
CA ASP A 100 -1.04 -15.11 8.57
C ASP A 100 -2.20 -14.35 7.86
N PRO A 101 -2.45 -14.54 6.54
CA PRO A 101 -3.50 -13.81 5.84
C PRO A 101 -4.90 -14.10 6.41
N ASP A 102 -5.10 -15.25 7.04
CA ASP A 102 -6.34 -15.67 7.69
C ASP A 102 -6.72 -14.82 8.93
N LYS A 103 -5.80 -14.02 9.46
CA LYS A 103 -6.06 -13.11 10.58
C LYS A 103 -6.65 -11.76 10.15
N LEU A 104 -6.73 -11.50 8.85
CA LEU A 104 -7.26 -10.24 8.32
C LEU A 104 -8.78 -10.16 8.54
N PRO A 105 -9.31 -9.08 9.14
CA PRO A 105 -10.75 -8.87 9.25
C PRO A 105 -11.36 -8.49 7.90
N HIS A 106 -12.70 -8.56 7.80
CA HIS A 106 -13.42 -8.06 6.63
C HIS A 106 -13.38 -6.53 6.54
N ALA A 107 -13.26 -6.01 5.32
CA ALA A 107 -13.37 -4.59 5.01
C ALA A 107 -14.00 -4.39 3.63
N GLU A 108 -14.74 -3.28 3.43
CA GLU A 108 -15.42 -2.99 2.16
C GLU A 108 -14.48 -2.46 1.08
N LEU A 109 -13.40 -1.79 1.48
CA LEU A 109 -12.34 -1.29 0.60
C LEU A 109 -10.98 -1.74 1.12
N VAL A 110 -10.16 -2.29 0.23
CA VAL A 110 -8.72 -2.49 0.46
C VAL A 110 -7.94 -1.44 -0.31
N ILE A 111 -7.00 -0.80 0.37
CA ILE A 111 -5.97 0.07 -0.20
C ILE A 111 -4.62 -0.65 -0.04
N ALA A 112 -3.89 -0.85 -1.15
CA ALA A 112 -2.58 -1.50 -1.16
C ALA A 112 -1.62 -0.71 -2.06
N ASN A 113 -0.83 0.17 -1.48
CA ASN A 113 0.01 1.09 -2.20
C ASN A 113 1.49 0.72 -2.06
N LEU A 114 2.16 0.41 -3.18
CA LEU A 114 3.57 0.00 -3.24
C LEU A 114 3.86 -1.19 -2.29
N LEU A 115 2.92 -2.12 -2.16
CA LEU A 115 3.01 -3.29 -1.30
C LEU A 115 3.15 -4.57 -2.12
N ILE A 116 2.43 -4.69 -3.24
CA ILE A 116 2.35 -5.91 -4.03
C ILE A 116 3.74 -6.33 -4.53
N GLU A 117 4.61 -5.35 -4.77
CA GLU A 117 6.01 -5.53 -5.12
C GLU A 117 6.82 -6.37 -4.11
N TYR A 118 6.35 -6.46 -2.86
CA TYR A 118 7.07 -7.14 -1.77
C TYR A 118 6.43 -8.43 -1.30
N ILE A 119 5.15 -8.64 -1.62
CA ILE A 119 4.42 -9.86 -1.25
C ILE A 119 4.08 -10.75 -2.45
N GLY A 120 4.13 -10.19 -3.67
CA GLY A 120 3.75 -10.87 -4.90
C GLY A 120 2.23 -10.96 -5.11
N TYR A 121 1.84 -11.39 -6.32
CA TYR A 121 0.43 -11.45 -6.71
C TYR A 121 -0.36 -12.50 -5.92
N GLU A 122 0.22 -13.70 -5.68
CA GLU A 122 -0.47 -14.81 -5.00
C GLU A 122 -0.85 -14.44 -3.55
N ALA A 123 0.11 -13.93 -2.78
CA ALA A 123 -0.18 -13.52 -1.40
C ALA A 123 -1.16 -12.33 -1.35
N PHE A 124 -1.10 -11.43 -2.33
CA PHE A 124 -2.10 -10.38 -2.46
C PHE A 124 -3.49 -10.94 -2.74
N GLN A 125 -3.64 -11.89 -3.67
CA GLN A 125 -4.90 -12.58 -3.92
C GLN A 125 -5.44 -13.28 -2.66
N ASP A 126 -4.57 -13.95 -1.89
CA ASP A 126 -4.98 -14.63 -0.66
C ASP A 126 -5.49 -13.65 0.40
N ALA A 127 -4.83 -12.50 0.54
CA ALA A 127 -5.32 -11.42 1.39
C ALA A 127 -6.70 -10.92 0.93
N ILE A 128 -6.87 -10.67 -0.38
CA ILE A 128 -8.17 -10.23 -0.93
C ILE A 128 -9.26 -11.27 -0.75
N ARG A 129 -8.98 -12.57 -0.94
CA ARG A 129 -9.94 -13.65 -0.68
C ARG A 129 -10.37 -13.72 0.79
N THR A 130 -9.45 -13.44 1.73
CA THR A 130 -9.76 -13.40 3.17
C THR A 130 -10.57 -12.17 3.55
N ILE A 131 -10.17 -10.98 3.10
CA ILE A 131 -10.84 -9.71 3.43
C ILE A 131 -12.22 -9.61 2.77
N GLN A 132 -12.37 -10.15 1.55
CA GLN A 132 -13.58 -10.11 0.71
C GLN A 132 -14.09 -8.66 0.50
N PRO A 133 -13.25 -7.73 0.07
CA PRO A 133 -13.68 -6.35 -0.12
C PRO A 133 -14.58 -6.23 -1.35
N ARG A 134 -15.49 -5.23 -1.32
CA ARG A 134 -16.21 -4.84 -2.52
C ARG A 134 -15.30 -4.12 -3.52
N TYR A 135 -14.41 -3.28 -3.02
CA TYR A 135 -13.47 -2.50 -3.82
C TYR A 135 -12.03 -2.75 -3.40
N VAL A 136 -11.16 -2.78 -4.39
CA VAL A 136 -9.70 -2.82 -4.19
C VAL A 136 -9.10 -1.65 -4.94
N SER A 137 -8.33 -0.81 -4.27
CA SER A 137 -7.56 0.27 -4.89
C SER A 137 -6.09 0.03 -4.59
N CYS A 138 -5.29 -0.20 -5.60
CA CYS A 138 -3.86 -0.45 -5.43
C CYS A 138 -3.01 0.45 -6.32
N VAL A 139 -1.80 0.70 -5.86
CA VAL A 139 -0.78 1.42 -6.60
C VAL A 139 0.45 0.55 -6.71
N ILE A 140 0.95 0.39 -7.93
CA ILE A 140 2.25 -0.21 -8.21
C ILE A 140 3.18 0.83 -8.82
N GLN A 141 4.48 0.67 -8.60
CA GLN A 141 5.48 1.44 -9.33
C GLN A 141 5.76 0.76 -10.67
N ILE A 142 5.75 1.55 -11.73
CA ILE A 142 6.25 1.13 -13.04
C ILE A 142 7.47 1.96 -13.40
N ASN A 143 8.48 1.30 -13.99
CA ASN A 143 9.63 1.98 -14.56
C ASN A 143 9.32 2.31 -16.01
N THR A 144 9.57 3.55 -16.42
CA THR A 144 9.34 4.01 -17.78
C THR A 144 10.60 3.88 -18.65
N ASP A 145 11.72 3.54 -18.03
CA ASP A 145 13.02 3.28 -18.65
C ASP A 145 13.71 2.09 -17.93
N ASP A 146 14.93 1.72 -18.36
CA ASP A 146 15.72 0.64 -17.76
C ASP A 146 16.38 1.04 -16.40
N ALA A 147 15.79 1.99 -15.67
CA ALA A 147 16.34 2.48 -14.41
C ALA A 147 16.17 1.45 -13.29
N GLU A 148 17.08 1.53 -12.33
CA GLU A 148 17.00 0.77 -11.07
C GLU A 148 15.65 0.99 -10.39
N TRP A 149 15.08 -0.07 -9.79
CA TRP A 149 13.75 0.01 -9.14
C TRP A 149 13.77 0.91 -7.88
N VAL A 150 14.90 1.01 -7.17
CA VAL A 150 15.14 2.04 -6.13
C VAL A 150 15.82 3.24 -6.75
N SER A 151 15.36 4.43 -6.44
CA SER A 151 15.97 5.67 -6.89
C SER A 151 17.25 5.96 -6.11
N ASP A 152 18.26 6.54 -6.78
CA ASP A 152 19.49 6.96 -6.12
C ASP A 152 19.19 8.03 -5.05
N SER A 153 19.79 7.84 -3.87
CA SER A 153 19.63 8.74 -2.74
C SER A 153 20.71 8.49 -1.67
N PRO A 154 20.90 9.42 -0.71
CA PRO A 154 21.74 9.18 0.45
C PRO A 154 21.29 7.99 1.34
N TYR A 155 20.09 7.49 1.13
CA TYR A 155 19.48 6.40 1.89
C TYR A 155 19.49 5.06 1.14
N ILE A 156 20.05 4.97 -0.08
CA ILE A 156 19.90 3.81 -0.96
C ILE A 156 20.28 2.49 -0.27
N HIS A 157 21.36 2.50 0.51
CA HIS A 157 21.88 1.28 1.16
C HIS A 157 20.98 0.70 2.26
N VAL A 158 19.99 1.45 2.77
CA VAL A 158 19.04 0.87 3.74
C VAL A 158 18.05 -0.08 3.06
N PHE A 159 17.98 -0.03 1.74
CA PHE A 159 17.08 -0.85 0.91
C PHE A 159 17.77 -2.05 0.25
N ASP A 160 19.09 -2.23 0.40
CA ASP A 160 19.86 -3.29 -0.27
C ASP A 160 19.24 -4.69 -0.06
N ARG A 161 18.72 -4.97 1.14
CA ARG A 161 18.08 -6.24 1.45
C ARG A 161 16.68 -6.41 0.85
N LEU A 162 16.05 -5.36 0.36
CA LEU A 162 14.73 -5.48 -0.27
C LEU A 162 14.78 -6.26 -1.58
N ASP A 163 15.94 -6.38 -2.23
CA ASP A 163 16.13 -7.27 -3.39
C ASP A 163 15.77 -8.73 -3.08
N GLU A 164 15.85 -9.14 -1.80
CA GLU A 164 15.48 -10.49 -1.36
C GLU A 164 13.96 -10.76 -1.52
N VAL A 165 13.14 -9.72 -1.52
CA VAL A 165 11.66 -9.82 -1.50
C VAL A 165 10.98 -8.99 -2.60
N HIS A 166 11.74 -8.23 -3.39
CA HIS A 166 11.17 -7.37 -4.43
C HIS A 166 10.77 -8.18 -5.67
N HIS A 167 9.59 -7.88 -6.20
CA HIS A 167 9.05 -8.42 -7.45
C HIS A 167 8.80 -7.29 -8.43
N GLN A 168 9.29 -7.45 -9.66
CA GLN A 168 8.96 -6.50 -10.72
C GLN A 168 7.46 -6.57 -11.04
N MET A 169 6.78 -5.43 -10.96
CA MET A 169 5.36 -5.34 -11.25
C MET A 169 5.08 -5.09 -12.73
N ASP A 170 3.98 -5.66 -13.18
CA ASP A 170 3.46 -5.51 -14.54
C ASP A 170 1.95 -5.27 -14.50
N GLU A 171 1.48 -4.24 -15.21
CA GLU A 171 0.07 -3.85 -15.26
C GLU A 171 -0.85 -4.99 -15.71
N GLN A 172 -0.46 -5.69 -16.79
CA GLN A 172 -1.30 -6.74 -17.36
C GLN A 172 -1.38 -7.96 -16.45
N ARG A 173 -0.28 -8.28 -15.78
CA ARG A 173 -0.24 -9.36 -14.78
C ARG A 173 -1.09 -9.03 -13.57
N LEU A 174 -1.01 -7.79 -13.05
CA LEU A 174 -1.86 -7.39 -11.93
C LEU A 174 -3.34 -7.46 -12.31
N LYS A 175 -3.69 -6.96 -13.50
CA LYS A 175 -5.07 -7.04 -14.02
C LYS A 175 -5.53 -8.49 -14.11
N ALA A 176 -4.75 -9.37 -14.74
CA ALA A 176 -5.10 -10.79 -14.88
C ALA A 176 -5.26 -11.48 -13.52
N SER A 177 -4.35 -11.19 -12.58
CA SER A 177 -4.40 -11.70 -11.21
C SER A 177 -5.68 -11.29 -10.47
N MET A 178 -6.16 -10.07 -10.65
CA MET A 178 -7.41 -9.61 -10.04
C MET A 178 -8.65 -10.21 -10.73
N GLU A 179 -8.63 -10.33 -12.06
CA GLU A 179 -9.71 -10.98 -12.83
C GLU A 179 -9.87 -12.47 -12.45
N GLU A 180 -8.78 -13.18 -12.19
CA GLU A 180 -8.78 -14.57 -11.75
C GLU A 180 -9.56 -14.79 -10.45
N ILE A 181 -9.56 -13.80 -9.56
CA ILE A 181 -10.30 -13.86 -8.29
C ILE A 181 -11.64 -13.11 -8.32
N GLY A 182 -12.12 -12.79 -9.52
CA GLY A 182 -13.47 -12.24 -9.72
C GLY A 182 -13.59 -10.73 -9.56
N TYR A 183 -12.51 -9.96 -9.79
CA TYR A 183 -12.54 -8.50 -9.75
C TYR A 183 -12.37 -7.91 -11.15
N ALA A 184 -13.20 -6.94 -11.49
CA ALA A 184 -13.10 -6.18 -12.74
C ALA A 184 -12.45 -4.82 -12.51
N LEU A 185 -11.60 -4.38 -13.45
CA LEU A 185 -10.96 -3.07 -13.41
C LEU A 185 -12.01 -1.96 -13.61
N LEU A 186 -12.05 -1.00 -12.67
CA LEU A 186 -12.93 0.18 -12.70
C LEU A 186 -12.20 1.45 -13.16
N LEU A 187 -10.99 1.65 -12.66
CA LEU A 187 -10.21 2.88 -12.86
C LEU A 187 -8.76 2.52 -13.10
N LYS A 188 -8.13 3.24 -14.01
CA LYS A 188 -6.68 3.26 -14.18
C LYS A 188 -6.20 4.70 -14.33
N THR A 189 -5.27 5.13 -13.47
CA THR A 189 -4.61 6.44 -13.58
C THR A 189 -3.12 6.28 -13.33
N SER A 190 -2.31 7.18 -13.89
CA SER A 190 -0.86 7.16 -13.72
C SER A 190 -0.35 8.55 -13.39
N GLU A 191 0.56 8.64 -12.43
CA GLU A 191 1.27 9.85 -12.03
C GLU A 191 2.77 9.66 -12.27
N ALA A 192 3.36 10.48 -13.14
CA ALA A 192 4.78 10.45 -13.43
C ALA A 192 5.60 11.02 -12.26
N LEU A 193 6.72 10.37 -11.95
CA LEU A 193 7.69 10.81 -10.96
C LEU A 193 8.92 11.42 -11.63
N PRO A 194 9.69 12.31 -10.93
CA PRO A 194 10.85 12.98 -11.52
C PRO A 194 11.98 12.05 -11.97
N ASN A 195 12.01 10.81 -11.47
CA ASN A 195 13.08 9.83 -11.64
C ASN A 195 12.84 8.82 -12.78
N GLY A 196 11.98 9.14 -13.75
CA GLY A 196 11.65 8.21 -14.84
C GLY A 196 10.78 7.02 -14.42
N LYS A 197 10.08 7.14 -13.28
CA LYS A 197 9.14 6.16 -12.77
C LYS A 197 7.73 6.73 -12.80
N ALA A 198 6.73 5.89 -12.61
CA ALA A 198 5.36 6.33 -12.44
C ALA A 198 4.64 5.50 -11.37
N LEU A 199 3.72 6.14 -10.68
CA LEU A 199 2.75 5.49 -9.82
C LEU A 199 1.52 5.14 -10.65
N LEU A 200 1.25 3.87 -10.80
CA LEU A 200 0.07 3.37 -11.53
C LEU A 200 -0.98 2.93 -10.51
N ARG A 201 -2.06 3.70 -10.40
CA ARG A 201 -3.23 3.33 -9.61
C ARG A 201 -4.18 2.52 -10.45
N MET A 202 -4.63 1.40 -9.90
CA MET A 202 -5.65 0.51 -10.47
C MET A 202 -6.70 0.20 -9.41
N ASP A 203 -7.95 0.54 -9.71
CA ASP A 203 -9.08 0.26 -8.82
C ASP A 203 -9.97 -0.83 -9.44
N TYR A 204 -10.47 -1.71 -8.59
CA TYR A 204 -11.26 -2.87 -8.98
C TYR A 204 -12.53 -2.98 -8.14
N GLU A 205 -13.58 -3.57 -8.71
CA GLU A 205 -14.80 -3.98 -8.03
C GLU A 205 -15.03 -5.48 -8.22
N ILE A 206 -15.54 -6.15 -7.17
CA ILE A 206 -15.92 -7.56 -7.27
C ILE A 206 -17.05 -7.73 -8.28
N THR A 207 -16.92 -8.70 -9.19
CA THR A 207 -17.97 -9.09 -10.13
C THR A 207 -18.85 -10.14 -9.45
N ILE A 208 -20.13 -9.81 -9.23
CA ILE A 208 -21.13 -10.71 -8.63
C ILE A 208 -21.51 -11.82 -9.62
#